data_6d00d52226f45e92290d6057e1472383
#
_entry.id   6d00d52226f45e92290d6057e1472383
#
_cell.length_a   1.000
_cell.length_b   1.000
_cell.length_c   1.000
_cell.angle_alpha   90.00
_cell.angle_beta   90.00
_cell.angle_gamma   90.00
#
_symmetry.space_group_name_H-M   'P 1'
#
loop_
_entity.id
_entity.type
_entity.pdbx_description
1 polymer ?
#
loop_
_entity_poly.entity_id
_entity_poly.type
_entity_poly.pdbx_seq_one_letter_code
_entity_poly.pdbx_strand_id
1 'polypeptide(L)'
;MPRLFAAALTLTLTFTLTAADWPQFRGPARDGVSKEKGLLQSWPDGGPPLAWTAKGLGGGYSTVSVSGDRIYTLGNKGSDSHVVALNRADGAVLWTAAVGPAGGSLGCTPTVDGGRVYALGQMGHLVCIDKDGKRVWQRDLHKEFGGKKGGWNYCESPLLDGDRVIVTPGGTEATMLALDKATGKEVWRCPIATRHTEAGYSSVVVATVGGIRHYVQLFNGGLVGVSTDGKVLWTFEKLGGNTANVPTPIVMGDHIFSSIGYGRGASLLHLTAENGRITVREVYYARELTNKHGGVIQVGDYVYGDTDDSGRPYCAEVKTGKVIWKRGDEGTGGGSASVTFADRRLYFHYDNGTVALVDPSPGGYREVGSFTPPRRNGSSWAHPVVCDGRLYVREGDLLYCYDVRAKQ
;
A
#
# COMPACT_ATOMS: atom_id res chain seq x y z
N MET A 1 -42.57 55.82 -20.53
CA MET A 1 -41.58 54.76 -20.84
C MET A 1 -41.00 54.20 -19.53
N PRO A 2 -41.35 53.01 -19.10
CA PRO A 2 -40.78 52.42 -17.89
C PRO A 2 -39.44 51.72 -18.22
N ARG A 3 -38.43 52.01 -17.43
CA ARG A 3 -37.10 51.37 -17.49
C ARG A 3 -37.16 50.04 -16.73
N LEU A 4 -36.95 48.95 -17.47
CA LEU A 4 -36.74 47.60 -16.88
C LEU A 4 -35.29 47.52 -16.36
N PHE A 5 -35.16 47.33 -15.05
CA PHE A 5 -33.86 46.92 -14.45
C PHE A 5 -33.75 45.40 -14.52
N ALA A 6 -32.86 44.90 -15.28
CA ALA A 6 -32.46 43.51 -15.28
C ALA A 6 -31.51 43.23 -14.09
N ALA A 7 -31.93 42.50 -13.10
CA ALA A 7 -31.06 41.99 -12.02
C ALA A 7 -30.30 40.78 -12.53
N ALA A 8 -28.98 40.92 -12.68
CA ALA A 8 -28.08 39.82 -12.97
C ALA A 8 -27.88 38.98 -11.71
N LEU A 9 -28.42 37.77 -11.68
CA LEU A 9 -28.20 36.79 -10.61
C LEU A 9 -26.83 36.11 -10.84
N THR A 10 -25.83 36.52 -10.08
CA THR A 10 -24.49 35.87 -10.10
C THR A 10 -24.56 34.57 -9.32
N LEU A 11 -24.59 33.44 -10.04
CA LEU A 11 -24.53 32.10 -9.45
C LEU A 11 -23.09 31.82 -9.03
N THR A 12 -22.75 31.98 -7.77
CA THR A 12 -21.47 31.55 -7.20
C THR A 12 -21.47 30.04 -7.07
N LEU A 13 -20.80 29.34 -8.01
CA LEU A 13 -20.49 27.91 -7.88
C LEU A 13 -19.47 27.75 -6.76
N THR A 14 -19.89 27.38 -5.58
CA THR A 14 -19.02 26.89 -4.51
C THR A 14 -18.56 25.49 -4.89
N PHE A 15 -17.34 25.34 -5.42
CA PHE A 15 -16.66 24.06 -5.49
C PHE A 15 -16.36 23.61 -4.05
N THR A 16 -17.16 22.71 -3.52
CA THR A 16 -16.77 21.92 -2.36
C THR A 16 -15.65 21.01 -2.84
N LEU A 17 -14.39 21.35 -2.52
CA LEU A 17 -13.29 20.39 -2.60
C LEU A 17 -13.65 19.25 -1.64
N THR A 18 -14.11 18.12 -2.19
CA THR A 18 -14.19 16.90 -1.39
C THR A 18 -12.78 16.54 -0.99
N ALA A 19 -12.54 16.40 0.31
CA ALA A 19 -11.27 15.95 0.85
C ALA A 19 -10.80 14.70 0.11
N ALA A 20 -9.53 14.69 -0.32
CA ALA A 20 -8.98 13.52 -1.00
C ALA A 20 -9.03 12.31 -0.05
N ASP A 21 -9.40 11.14 -0.58
CA ASP A 21 -9.42 9.88 0.14
C ASP A 21 -8.17 9.05 -0.17
N TRP A 22 -7.77 8.23 0.79
CA TRP A 22 -6.71 7.22 0.68
C TRP A 22 -7.28 5.86 1.12
N PRO A 23 -8.21 5.26 0.35
CA PRO A 23 -9.12 4.25 0.86
C PRO A 23 -8.51 2.86 1.05
N GLN A 24 -7.25 2.66 0.68
CA GLN A 24 -6.57 1.38 0.72
C GLN A 24 -5.05 1.52 0.80
N PHE A 25 -4.36 0.40 1.01
CA PHE A 25 -2.89 0.32 1.02
C PHE A 25 -2.31 0.91 -0.27
N ARG A 26 -1.33 1.81 -0.14
CA ARG A 26 -0.66 2.56 -1.21
C ARG A 26 -1.60 3.45 -2.04
N GLY A 27 -2.75 3.84 -1.49
CA GLY A 27 -3.65 4.82 -2.08
C GLY A 27 -4.59 4.29 -3.17
N PRO A 28 -5.34 5.19 -3.82
CA PRO A 28 -6.40 4.80 -4.76
C PRO A 28 -5.94 3.92 -5.91
N ALA A 29 -4.72 4.13 -6.43
CA ALA A 29 -4.13 3.34 -7.51
C ALA A 29 -3.20 2.21 -7.01
N ARG A 30 -3.01 2.05 -5.70
CA ARG A 30 -2.09 1.10 -5.06
C ARG A 30 -0.63 1.26 -5.50
N ASP A 31 -0.25 2.45 -5.96
CA ASP A 31 1.09 2.81 -6.46
C ASP A 31 1.94 3.61 -5.45
N GLY A 32 1.34 4.03 -4.33
CA GLY A 32 2.00 4.86 -3.32
C GLY A 32 2.11 6.33 -3.71
N VAL A 33 1.31 6.78 -4.68
CA VAL A 33 1.35 8.15 -5.21
C VAL A 33 0.11 8.91 -4.79
N SER A 34 0.29 10.02 -4.06
CA SER A 34 -0.74 11.02 -3.79
C SER A 34 -0.76 12.06 -4.93
N LYS A 35 -1.95 12.39 -5.40
CA LYS A 35 -2.15 13.42 -6.43
C LYS A 35 -2.24 14.84 -5.87
N GLU A 36 -2.05 15.01 -4.58
CA GLU A 36 -2.13 16.30 -3.90
C GLU A 36 -1.06 17.28 -4.37
N LYS A 37 -1.39 18.56 -4.20
CA LYS A 37 -0.56 19.71 -4.54
C LYS A 37 -0.62 20.74 -3.41
N GLY A 38 0.31 21.71 -3.44
CA GLY A 38 0.35 22.77 -2.42
C GLY A 38 0.88 22.27 -1.06
N LEU A 39 1.74 21.26 -1.08
CA LEU A 39 2.39 20.75 0.09
C LEU A 39 3.75 21.41 0.35
N LEU A 40 4.22 21.36 1.59
CA LEU A 40 5.55 21.83 1.98
C LEU A 40 6.62 21.14 1.12
N GLN A 41 7.47 21.94 0.51
CA GLN A 41 8.56 21.45 -0.36
C GLN A 41 9.88 21.24 0.40
N SER A 42 9.96 21.73 1.63
CA SER A 42 10.98 21.45 2.64
C SER A 42 10.35 21.52 4.03
N TRP A 43 10.97 20.92 5.01
CA TRP A 43 10.49 20.99 6.38
C TRP A 43 11.39 21.87 7.24
N PRO A 44 10.82 22.59 8.23
CA PRO A 44 11.61 23.28 9.24
C PRO A 44 12.31 22.26 10.17
N ASP A 45 13.24 22.73 10.95
CA ASP A 45 13.85 21.96 12.03
C ASP A 45 12.76 21.39 12.96
N GLY A 46 12.84 20.08 13.23
CA GLY A 46 11.82 19.36 14.01
C GLY A 46 10.59 18.87 13.19
N GLY A 47 10.55 19.14 11.89
CA GLY A 47 9.52 18.63 10.98
C GLY A 47 8.28 19.52 10.84
N PRO A 48 7.25 19.04 10.13
CA PRO A 48 6.00 19.78 9.95
C PRO A 48 5.20 19.85 11.27
N PRO A 49 4.27 20.83 11.41
CA PRO A 49 3.47 20.98 12.63
C PRO A 49 2.65 19.72 12.93
N LEU A 50 2.77 19.20 14.16
CA LEU A 50 1.94 18.12 14.68
C LEU A 50 0.52 18.66 14.94
N ALA A 51 -0.48 18.07 14.25
CA ALA A 51 -1.89 18.45 14.43
C ALA A 51 -2.52 17.71 15.61
N TRP A 52 -2.33 16.38 15.67
CA TRP A 52 -2.82 15.53 16.75
C TRP A 52 -2.08 14.19 16.82
N THR A 53 -2.26 13.49 17.93
CA THR A 53 -1.75 12.13 18.15
C THR A 53 -2.86 11.24 18.68
N ALA A 54 -3.10 10.11 18.03
CA ALA A 54 -3.98 9.06 18.51
C ALA A 54 -3.18 7.95 19.21
N LYS A 55 -3.83 7.27 20.17
CA LYS A 55 -3.26 6.18 20.98
C LYS A 55 -4.24 5.02 21.06
N GLY A 56 -3.76 3.85 21.46
CA GLY A 56 -4.60 2.69 21.68
C GLY A 56 -4.97 1.97 20.38
N LEU A 57 -4.13 2.06 19.35
CA LEU A 57 -4.36 1.39 18.07
C LEU A 57 -3.98 -0.09 18.12
N GLY A 58 -3.22 -0.50 19.11
CA GLY A 58 -2.63 -1.83 19.20
C GLY A 58 -1.34 -1.97 18.40
N GLY A 59 -0.58 -3.02 18.67
CA GLY A 59 0.69 -3.30 17.99
C GLY A 59 0.51 -3.67 16.53
N GLY A 60 1.52 -3.39 15.70
CA GLY A 60 1.55 -3.80 14.30
C GLY A 60 2.09 -2.73 13.36
N TYR A 61 2.18 -3.09 12.09
CA TYR A 61 2.75 -2.26 11.01
C TYR A 61 1.71 -1.90 9.94
N SER A 62 0.42 -2.13 10.21
CA SER A 62 -0.65 -1.63 9.34
C SER A 62 -0.53 -0.12 9.19
N THR A 63 -0.55 0.38 7.98
CA THR A 63 -0.72 1.82 7.77
C THR A 63 -2.19 2.21 7.92
N VAL A 64 -2.57 3.40 7.48
CA VAL A 64 -3.95 3.87 7.58
C VAL A 64 -4.62 3.91 6.21
N SER A 65 -5.94 3.68 6.22
CA SER A 65 -6.83 4.08 5.13
C SER A 65 -7.68 5.24 5.59
N VAL A 66 -7.88 6.20 4.70
CA VAL A 66 -8.66 7.42 4.97
C VAL A 66 -9.84 7.45 4.01
N SER A 67 -11.05 7.58 4.53
CA SER A 67 -12.27 7.72 3.73
C SER A 67 -13.29 8.60 4.43
N GLY A 68 -13.67 9.69 3.77
CA GLY A 68 -14.54 10.71 4.33
C GLY A 68 -13.99 11.32 5.63
N ASP A 69 -14.77 11.27 6.69
CA ASP A 69 -14.43 11.77 8.02
C ASP A 69 -13.69 10.77 8.93
N ARG A 70 -13.27 9.61 8.38
CA ARG A 70 -12.72 8.49 9.17
C ARG A 70 -11.36 8.01 8.68
N ILE A 71 -10.62 7.48 9.63
CA ILE A 71 -9.35 6.78 9.41
C ILE A 71 -9.51 5.37 9.95
N TYR A 72 -8.95 4.40 9.24
CA TYR A 72 -9.00 2.99 9.62
C TYR A 72 -7.61 2.38 9.62
N THR A 73 -7.33 1.55 10.60
CA THR A 73 -6.07 0.79 10.70
C THR A 73 -6.31 -0.56 11.36
N LEU A 74 -5.35 -1.46 11.28
CA LEU A 74 -5.39 -2.77 11.95
C LEU A 74 -4.34 -2.80 13.06
N GLY A 75 -4.69 -3.29 14.24
CA GLY A 75 -3.75 -3.45 15.35
C GLY A 75 -4.06 -4.62 16.25
N ASN A 76 -3.02 -5.16 16.89
CA ASN A 76 -3.16 -6.26 17.85
C ASN A 76 -3.40 -5.71 19.25
N LYS A 77 -4.47 -6.14 19.90
CA LYS A 77 -4.83 -5.82 21.27
C LYS A 77 -5.06 -7.13 22.04
N GLY A 78 -4.18 -7.43 22.98
CA GLY A 78 -4.21 -8.74 23.65
C GLY A 78 -3.97 -9.88 22.66
N SER A 79 -4.86 -10.88 22.68
CA SER A 79 -4.78 -12.06 21.81
C SER A 79 -5.38 -11.88 20.43
N ASP A 80 -5.97 -10.73 20.11
CA ASP A 80 -6.75 -10.53 18.89
C ASP A 80 -6.28 -9.34 18.06
N SER A 81 -6.42 -9.47 16.73
CA SER A 81 -6.30 -8.39 15.78
C SER A 81 -7.63 -7.64 15.67
N HIS A 82 -7.58 -6.31 15.61
CA HIS A 82 -8.76 -5.45 15.54
C HIS A 82 -8.62 -4.41 14.43
N VAL A 83 -9.70 -4.12 13.73
CA VAL A 83 -9.85 -2.87 13.00
C VAL A 83 -10.16 -1.77 14.02
N VAL A 84 -9.46 -0.65 13.91
CA VAL A 84 -9.69 0.56 14.71
C VAL A 84 -10.12 1.66 13.76
N ALA A 85 -11.27 2.26 14.02
CA ALA A 85 -11.75 3.44 13.32
C ALA A 85 -11.55 4.68 14.19
N LEU A 86 -11.03 5.75 13.57
CA LEU A 86 -10.77 7.03 14.23
C LEU A 86 -11.49 8.16 13.49
N ASN A 87 -11.81 9.19 14.22
CA ASN A 87 -12.21 10.47 13.65
C ASN A 87 -11.00 11.14 12.98
N ARG A 88 -11.16 11.57 11.75
CA ARG A 88 -10.08 12.17 10.94
C ARG A 88 -9.63 13.53 11.46
N ALA A 89 -10.54 14.30 12.09
CA ALA A 89 -10.24 15.67 12.52
C ALA A 89 -9.32 15.73 13.74
N ASP A 90 -9.48 14.81 14.69
CA ASP A 90 -8.81 14.85 15.99
C ASP A 90 -8.14 13.53 16.41
N GLY A 91 -8.30 12.46 15.65
CA GLY A 91 -7.72 11.14 15.95
C GLY A 91 -8.43 10.38 17.07
N ALA A 92 -9.62 10.82 17.53
CA ALA A 92 -10.40 10.11 18.54
C ALA A 92 -10.83 8.73 18.04
N VAL A 93 -10.66 7.68 18.86
CA VAL A 93 -11.14 6.33 18.51
C VAL A 93 -12.65 6.32 18.54
N LEU A 94 -13.28 6.00 17.41
CA LEU A 94 -14.72 5.90 17.26
C LEU A 94 -15.23 4.52 17.68
N TRP A 95 -14.56 3.46 17.19
CA TRP A 95 -14.87 2.09 17.52
C TRP A 95 -13.69 1.16 17.23
N THR A 96 -13.78 -0.05 17.78
CA THR A 96 -12.84 -1.15 17.55
C THR A 96 -13.62 -2.41 17.27
N ALA A 97 -13.26 -3.17 16.24
CA ALA A 97 -13.93 -4.42 15.87
C ALA A 97 -12.93 -5.56 15.71
N ALA A 98 -13.17 -6.68 16.38
CA ALA A 98 -12.32 -7.87 16.30
C ALA A 98 -12.34 -8.49 14.91
N VAL A 99 -11.16 -8.86 14.41
CA VAL A 99 -10.95 -9.56 13.14
C VAL A 99 -10.76 -11.06 13.39
N GLY A 100 -9.90 -11.40 14.34
CA GLY A 100 -9.56 -12.77 14.69
C GLY A 100 -8.25 -12.82 15.48
N PRO A 101 -7.72 -14.01 15.78
CA PRO A 101 -6.51 -14.16 16.59
C PRO A 101 -5.32 -13.38 16.00
N ALA A 102 -4.54 -12.77 16.89
CA ALA A 102 -3.29 -12.14 16.55
C ALA A 102 -2.21 -13.20 16.25
N GLY A 103 -1.36 -12.93 15.27
CA GLY A 103 -0.29 -13.85 14.87
C GLY A 103 1.11 -13.25 14.97
N GLY A 104 1.26 -12.10 15.61
CA GLY A 104 2.51 -11.36 15.70
C GLY A 104 2.29 -9.87 15.47
N SER A 105 3.31 -9.15 15.04
CA SER A 105 3.25 -7.69 14.91
C SER A 105 3.01 -7.17 13.49
N LEU A 106 2.97 -8.03 12.51
CA LEU A 106 2.63 -7.65 11.13
C LEU A 106 1.12 -7.51 10.96
N GLY A 107 0.68 -6.68 10.02
CA GLY A 107 -0.74 -6.49 9.77
C GLY A 107 -1.03 -5.88 8.41
N CYS A 108 -2.12 -6.29 7.78
CA CYS A 108 -2.61 -5.67 6.58
C CYS A 108 -3.17 -4.27 6.85
N THR A 109 -3.27 -3.46 5.81
CA THR A 109 -4.02 -2.21 5.86
C THR A 109 -5.45 -2.49 5.41
N PRO A 110 -6.47 -2.05 6.15
CA PRO A 110 -7.86 -2.18 5.74
C PRO A 110 -8.12 -1.49 4.39
N THR A 111 -9.05 -2.02 3.61
CA THR A 111 -9.56 -1.37 2.40
C THR A 111 -11.00 -0.94 2.64
N VAL A 112 -11.34 0.29 2.22
CA VAL A 112 -12.65 0.92 2.51
C VAL A 112 -13.38 1.21 1.21
N ASP A 113 -14.66 0.86 1.16
CA ASP A 113 -15.55 1.19 0.05
C ASP A 113 -17.02 1.26 0.51
N GLY A 114 -17.73 2.31 0.11
CA GLY A 114 -19.16 2.47 0.36
C GLY A 114 -19.58 2.36 1.84
N GLY A 115 -18.71 2.83 2.78
CA GLY A 115 -18.95 2.73 4.21
C GLY A 115 -18.70 1.34 4.79
N ARG A 116 -18.08 0.43 4.05
CA ARG A 116 -17.64 -0.89 4.51
C ARG A 116 -16.12 -0.96 4.57
N VAL A 117 -15.61 -1.69 5.56
CA VAL A 117 -14.19 -1.90 5.82
C VAL A 117 -13.89 -3.38 5.65
N TYR A 118 -12.90 -3.69 4.82
CA TYR A 118 -12.44 -5.03 4.54
C TYR A 118 -11.03 -5.20 5.11
N ALA A 119 -10.84 -6.17 5.98
CA ALA A 119 -9.57 -6.38 6.66
C ALA A 119 -9.23 -7.87 6.76
N LEU A 120 -7.95 -8.19 6.53
CA LEU A 120 -7.41 -9.53 6.66
C LEU A 120 -6.56 -9.61 7.93
N GLY A 121 -6.98 -10.42 8.88
CA GLY A 121 -6.21 -10.71 10.09
C GLY A 121 -5.04 -11.65 9.80
N GLN A 122 -4.03 -11.58 10.64
CA GLN A 122 -2.76 -12.30 10.49
C GLN A 122 -2.90 -13.82 10.40
N MET A 123 -3.96 -14.39 10.99
CA MET A 123 -4.23 -15.83 10.96
C MET A 123 -5.21 -16.24 9.84
N GLY A 124 -5.53 -15.33 8.89
CA GLY A 124 -6.34 -15.65 7.72
C GLY A 124 -7.84 -15.33 7.86
N HIS A 125 -8.23 -14.63 8.92
CA HIS A 125 -9.61 -14.18 9.07
C HIS A 125 -9.84 -12.92 8.23
N LEU A 126 -10.58 -13.05 7.16
CA LEU A 126 -11.02 -11.94 6.31
C LEU A 126 -12.41 -11.48 6.75
N VAL A 127 -12.57 -10.21 7.07
CA VAL A 127 -13.82 -9.64 7.55
C VAL A 127 -14.29 -8.48 6.69
N CYS A 128 -15.61 -8.32 6.61
CA CYS A 128 -16.28 -7.09 6.21
C CYS A 128 -17.00 -6.52 7.43
N ILE A 129 -16.75 -5.26 7.72
CA ILE A 129 -17.29 -4.51 8.85
C ILE A 129 -18.01 -3.28 8.29
N ASP A 130 -19.16 -2.92 8.83
CA ASP A 130 -19.86 -1.70 8.43
C ASP A 130 -19.26 -0.45 9.10
N LYS A 131 -19.76 0.72 8.69
CA LYS A 131 -19.30 2.02 9.21
C LYS A 131 -19.42 2.17 10.74
N ASP A 132 -20.26 1.38 11.40
CA ASP A 132 -20.52 1.45 12.84
C ASP A 132 -19.77 0.39 13.64
N GLY A 133 -18.89 -0.38 12.97
CA GLY A 133 -18.05 -1.40 13.60
C GLY A 133 -18.72 -2.77 13.73
N LYS A 134 -19.90 -2.96 13.14
CA LYS A 134 -20.59 -4.25 13.17
C LYS A 134 -20.10 -5.15 12.03
N ARG A 135 -19.79 -6.41 12.37
CA ARG A 135 -19.38 -7.41 11.38
C ARG A 135 -20.54 -7.77 10.46
N VAL A 136 -20.33 -7.61 9.14
CA VAL A 136 -21.29 -7.98 8.08
C VAL A 136 -21.10 -9.45 7.72
N TRP A 137 -19.85 -9.85 7.47
CA TRP A 137 -19.46 -11.24 7.21
C TRP A 137 -18.00 -11.48 7.59
N GLN A 138 -17.64 -12.77 7.72
CA GLN A 138 -16.28 -13.25 7.96
C GLN A 138 -16.01 -14.50 7.17
N ARG A 139 -14.77 -14.71 6.73
CA ARG A 139 -14.23 -15.93 6.14
C ARG A 139 -12.93 -16.31 6.80
N ASP A 140 -12.67 -17.59 6.88
CA ASP A 140 -11.40 -18.15 7.34
C ASP A 140 -10.65 -18.73 6.13
N LEU A 141 -9.63 -18.01 5.65
CA LEU A 141 -8.89 -18.40 4.45
C LEU A 141 -8.19 -19.75 4.61
N HIS A 142 -7.75 -20.08 5.84
CA HIS A 142 -7.09 -21.34 6.10
C HIS A 142 -8.07 -22.51 6.10
N LYS A 143 -9.17 -22.42 6.86
CA LYS A 143 -10.11 -23.52 7.05
C LYS A 143 -11.01 -23.75 5.86
N GLU A 144 -11.48 -22.67 5.20
CA GLU A 144 -12.48 -22.76 4.15
C GLU A 144 -11.87 -22.94 2.75
N PHE A 145 -10.61 -22.50 2.54
CA PHE A 145 -9.98 -22.45 1.22
C PHE A 145 -8.62 -23.15 1.17
N GLY A 146 -8.24 -23.90 2.20
CA GLY A 146 -6.95 -24.60 2.25
C GLY A 146 -5.74 -23.65 2.28
N GLY A 147 -5.93 -22.41 2.75
CA GLY A 147 -4.94 -21.35 2.70
C GLY A 147 -3.66 -21.68 3.46
N LYS A 148 -2.52 -21.29 2.89
CA LYS A 148 -1.19 -21.42 3.49
C LYS A 148 -0.57 -20.03 3.61
N LYS A 149 -0.46 -19.54 4.83
CA LYS A 149 0.23 -18.29 5.13
C LYS A 149 1.74 -18.42 4.94
N GLY A 150 2.43 -17.29 4.68
CA GLY A 150 3.88 -17.23 4.76
C GLY A 150 4.41 -17.33 6.20
N GLY A 151 5.74 -17.38 6.38
CA GLY A 151 6.38 -17.49 7.69
C GLY A 151 6.03 -16.37 8.68
N TRP A 152 5.70 -15.17 8.16
CA TRP A 152 5.27 -13.99 8.94
C TRP A 152 3.76 -13.75 8.89
N ASN A 153 2.98 -14.80 8.68
CA ASN A 153 1.52 -14.75 8.62
C ASN A 153 0.98 -14.03 7.38
N TYR A 154 -0.32 -13.69 7.39
CA TYR A 154 -0.92 -12.90 6.32
C TYR A 154 -0.65 -11.40 6.56
N CYS A 155 -0.19 -10.69 5.52
CA CYS A 155 0.09 -9.25 5.55
C CYS A 155 -0.54 -8.50 4.37
N GLU A 156 -1.10 -9.20 3.41
CA GLU A 156 -1.75 -8.66 2.24
C GLU A 156 -2.91 -7.73 2.62
N SER A 157 -3.03 -6.60 1.93
CA SER A 157 -4.20 -5.72 2.00
C SER A 157 -5.21 -6.11 0.92
N PRO A 158 -6.48 -6.44 1.26
CA PRO A 158 -7.47 -6.87 0.29
C PRO A 158 -7.66 -5.88 -0.86
N LEU A 159 -7.75 -6.37 -2.09
CA LEU A 159 -8.12 -5.53 -3.24
C LEU A 159 -9.64 -5.57 -3.43
N LEU A 160 -10.25 -4.41 -3.61
CA LEU A 160 -11.63 -4.31 -4.08
C LEU A 160 -11.65 -3.99 -5.57
N ASP A 161 -12.40 -4.77 -6.33
CA ASP A 161 -12.60 -4.56 -7.77
C ASP A 161 -14.07 -4.81 -8.15
N GLY A 162 -14.79 -3.72 -8.43
CA GLY A 162 -16.22 -3.75 -8.66
C GLY A 162 -16.99 -4.30 -7.45
N ASP A 163 -17.62 -5.44 -7.61
CA ASP A 163 -18.38 -6.16 -6.57
C ASP A 163 -17.56 -7.25 -5.86
N ARG A 164 -16.25 -7.31 -6.05
CA ARG A 164 -15.38 -8.38 -5.57
C ARG A 164 -14.35 -7.91 -4.56
N VAL A 165 -14.00 -8.82 -3.64
CA VAL A 165 -12.81 -8.77 -2.80
C VAL A 165 -11.83 -9.81 -3.32
N ILE A 166 -10.62 -9.40 -3.70
CA ILE A 166 -9.56 -10.27 -4.19
C ILE A 166 -8.50 -10.40 -3.11
N VAL A 167 -8.14 -11.64 -2.78
CA VAL A 167 -7.12 -11.98 -1.77
C VAL A 167 -6.30 -13.21 -2.21
N THR A 168 -5.21 -13.44 -1.51
CA THR A 168 -4.27 -14.55 -1.73
C THR A 168 -4.28 -15.49 -0.52
N PRO A 169 -5.18 -16.47 -0.44
CA PRO A 169 -5.13 -17.48 0.62
C PRO A 169 -3.80 -18.25 0.63
N GLY A 170 -3.19 -18.44 -0.53
CA GLY A 170 -2.09 -19.37 -0.71
C GLY A 170 -2.59 -20.83 -0.62
N GLY A 171 -1.70 -21.78 -0.83
CA GLY A 171 -2.06 -23.20 -0.88
C GLY A 171 -2.44 -23.67 -2.29
N THR A 172 -2.72 -24.97 -2.40
CA THR A 172 -2.90 -25.65 -3.70
C THR A 172 -4.32 -25.60 -4.23
N GLU A 173 -5.31 -25.29 -3.39
CA GLU A 173 -6.72 -25.28 -3.79
C GLU A 173 -7.19 -23.89 -4.23
N ALA A 174 -6.71 -22.86 -3.53
CA ALA A 174 -7.08 -21.47 -3.77
C ALA A 174 -5.88 -20.56 -3.52
N THR A 175 -4.89 -20.57 -4.43
CA THR A 175 -3.74 -19.64 -4.32
C THR A 175 -4.22 -18.20 -4.38
N MET A 176 -5.15 -17.86 -5.28
CA MET A 176 -5.90 -16.60 -5.29
C MET A 176 -7.41 -16.88 -5.20
N LEU A 177 -8.14 -15.91 -4.66
CA LEU A 177 -9.57 -16.04 -4.37
C LEU A 177 -10.28 -14.72 -4.63
N ALA A 178 -11.47 -14.80 -5.25
CA ALA A 178 -12.43 -13.70 -5.28
C ALA A 178 -13.68 -14.06 -4.49
N LEU A 179 -14.10 -13.13 -3.66
CA LEU A 179 -15.36 -13.19 -2.93
C LEU A 179 -16.27 -12.04 -3.36
N ASP A 180 -17.57 -12.25 -3.32
CA ASP A 180 -18.56 -11.18 -3.44
C ASP A 180 -18.41 -10.24 -2.22
N LYS A 181 -18.18 -8.97 -2.46
CA LYS A 181 -17.88 -8.00 -1.40
C LYS A 181 -19.04 -7.75 -0.45
N ALA A 182 -20.29 -7.96 -0.90
CA ALA A 182 -21.47 -7.72 -0.08
C ALA A 182 -21.75 -8.86 0.90
N THR A 183 -21.50 -10.10 0.48
CA THR A 183 -21.92 -11.31 1.19
C THR A 183 -20.75 -12.18 1.67
N GLY A 184 -19.54 -11.98 1.15
CA GLY A 184 -18.39 -12.85 1.38
C GLY A 184 -18.51 -14.23 0.70
N LYS A 185 -19.49 -14.48 -0.16
CA LYS A 185 -19.60 -15.74 -0.91
C LYS A 185 -18.50 -15.84 -1.95
N GLU A 186 -18.01 -17.07 -2.17
CA GLU A 186 -17.03 -17.37 -3.22
C GLU A 186 -17.60 -17.03 -4.60
N VAL A 187 -16.81 -16.30 -5.40
CA VAL A 187 -17.07 -16.05 -6.82
C VAL A 187 -16.22 -16.99 -7.66
N TRP A 188 -14.93 -17.07 -7.34
CA TRP A 188 -14.01 -18.03 -7.94
C TRP A 188 -12.81 -18.27 -7.03
N ARG A 189 -12.19 -19.44 -7.18
CA ARG A 189 -10.86 -19.77 -6.66
C ARG A 189 -9.92 -20.13 -7.80
N CYS A 190 -8.66 -19.75 -7.68
CA CYS A 190 -7.63 -19.99 -8.67
C CYS A 190 -6.46 -20.73 -8.04
N PRO A 191 -6.35 -22.05 -8.24
CA PRO A 191 -5.13 -22.77 -7.93
C PRO A 191 -4.02 -22.38 -8.91
N ILE A 192 -2.80 -22.19 -8.40
CA ILE A 192 -1.64 -21.84 -9.21
C ILE A 192 -0.56 -22.89 -8.98
N ALA A 193 -0.22 -23.62 -10.03
CA ALA A 193 0.78 -24.69 -9.97
C ALA A 193 2.19 -24.09 -10.05
N THR A 194 2.80 -23.87 -8.89
CA THR A 194 4.19 -23.42 -8.72
C THR A 194 4.85 -24.21 -7.61
N ARG A 195 6.18 -24.14 -7.52
CA ARG A 195 6.95 -24.84 -6.49
C ARG A 195 6.56 -24.43 -5.06
N HIS A 196 6.22 -23.16 -4.84
CA HIS A 196 5.82 -22.60 -3.56
C HIS A 196 4.45 -21.96 -3.71
N THR A 197 3.50 -22.37 -2.89
CA THR A 197 2.10 -21.93 -2.98
C THR A 197 1.66 -21.07 -1.80
N GLU A 198 2.53 -20.85 -0.81
CA GLU A 198 2.22 -20.02 0.35
C GLU A 198 1.96 -18.58 -0.09
N ALA A 199 1.01 -17.93 0.56
CA ALA A 199 0.77 -16.52 0.40
C ALA A 199 2.07 -15.73 0.68
N GLY A 200 2.42 -14.81 -0.20
CA GLY A 200 3.44 -13.82 0.09
C GLY A 200 2.91 -12.77 1.08
N TYR A 201 3.49 -11.60 1.02
CA TYR A 201 3.10 -10.47 1.89
C TYR A 201 2.72 -9.25 1.05
N SER A 202 2.86 -9.38 -0.27
CA SER A 202 2.49 -8.38 -1.27
C SER A 202 0.97 -8.27 -1.40
N SER A 203 0.51 -7.17 -1.97
CA SER A 203 -0.90 -6.93 -2.22
C SER A 203 -1.20 -6.95 -3.72
N VAL A 204 -2.34 -7.53 -4.10
CA VAL A 204 -2.79 -7.62 -5.49
C VAL A 204 -2.94 -6.24 -6.12
N VAL A 205 -2.48 -6.09 -7.35
CA VAL A 205 -2.73 -4.91 -8.19
C VAL A 205 -3.45 -5.31 -9.48
N VAL A 206 -3.98 -4.31 -10.19
CA VAL A 206 -4.69 -4.52 -11.45
C VAL A 206 -3.83 -4.03 -12.60
N ALA A 207 -3.70 -4.84 -13.65
CA ALA A 207 -3.09 -4.46 -14.92
C ALA A 207 -4.10 -4.59 -16.07
N THR A 208 -3.88 -3.81 -17.13
CA THR A 208 -4.62 -3.95 -18.40
C THR A 208 -3.60 -3.88 -19.52
N VAL A 209 -3.47 -4.97 -20.27
CA VAL A 209 -2.51 -5.11 -21.37
C VAL A 209 -3.27 -5.54 -22.61
N GLY A 210 -3.19 -4.78 -23.70
CA GLY A 210 -3.92 -5.04 -24.94
C GLY A 210 -5.44 -5.24 -24.74
N GLY A 211 -6.02 -4.50 -23.79
CA GLY A 211 -7.44 -4.61 -23.42
C GLY A 211 -7.76 -5.75 -22.44
N ILE A 212 -6.82 -6.63 -22.13
CA ILE A 212 -7.01 -7.74 -21.17
C ILE A 212 -6.76 -7.22 -19.75
N ARG A 213 -7.83 -6.97 -19.00
CA ARG A 213 -7.78 -6.61 -17.59
C ARG A 213 -7.55 -7.86 -16.73
N HIS A 214 -6.57 -7.81 -15.82
CA HIS A 214 -6.21 -8.95 -14.98
C HIS A 214 -5.57 -8.49 -13.66
N TYR A 215 -5.54 -9.38 -12.69
CA TYR A 215 -4.90 -9.20 -11.39
C TYR A 215 -3.45 -9.66 -11.46
N VAL A 216 -2.55 -8.90 -10.83
CA VAL A 216 -1.13 -9.23 -10.70
C VAL A 216 -0.81 -9.37 -9.23
N GLN A 217 -0.21 -10.50 -8.86
CA GLN A 217 0.20 -10.79 -7.48
C GLN A 217 1.64 -11.31 -7.44
N LEU A 218 2.39 -10.86 -6.43
CA LEU A 218 3.66 -11.44 -6.03
C LEU A 218 3.43 -12.29 -4.77
N PHE A 219 3.60 -13.60 -4.88
CA PHE A 219 3.47 -14.55 -3.77
C PHE A 219 4.72 -15.44 -3.70
N ASN A 220 4.76 -16.46 -2.84
CA ASN A 220 5.94 -17.31 -2.73
C ASN A 220 6.27 -18.06 -4.03
N GLY A 221 5.30 -18.33 -4.89
CA GLY A 221 5.52 -18.90 -6.22
C GLY A 221 6.11 -17.93 -7.26
N GLY A 222 6.21 -16.65 -6.96
CA GLY A 222 6.66 -15.62 -7.90
C GLY A 222 5.53 -14.67 -8.30
N LEU A 223 5.68 -14.04 -9.45
CA LEU A 223 4.63 -13.20 -10.03
C LEU A 223 3.64 -14.05 -10.84
N VAL A 224 2.37 -13.68 -10.74
CA VAL A 224 1.29 -14.29 -11.50
C VAL A 224 0.32 -13.25 -12.02
N GLY A 225 -0.19 -13.46 -13.23
CA GLY A 225 -1.34 -12.74 -13.77
C GLY A 225 -2.56 -13.66 -13.81
N VAL A 226 -3.66 -13.22 -13.19
CA VAL A 226 -4.93 -13.96 -13.13
C VAL A 226 -6.03 -13.10 -13.74
N SER A 227 -6.79 -13.66 -14.66
CA SER A 227 -7.92 -12.97 -15.29
C SER A 227 -8.99 -12.59 -14.26
N THR A 228 -9.88 -11.68 -14.64
CA THR A 228 -10.98 -11.27 -13.75
C THR A 228 -11.98 -12.38 -13.46
N ASP A 229 -11.98 -13.46 -14.24
CA ASP A 229 -12.79 -14.68 -14.04
C ASP A 229 -12.02 -15.84 -13.36
N GLY A 230 -10.81 -15.60 -12.85
CA GLY A 230 -10.06 -16.54 -12.02
C GLY A 230 -9.20 -17.55 -12.77
N LYS A 231 -8.80 -17.27 -14.02
CA LYS A 231 -7.89 -18.13 -14.79
C LYS A 231 -6.48 -17.59 -14.79
N VAL A 232 -5.47 -18.47 -14.61
CA VAL A 232 -4.07 -18.10 -14.77
C VAL A 232 -3.82 -17.69 -16.21
N LEU A 233 -3.30 -16.48 -16.43
CA LEU A 233 -2.91 -15.98 -17.74
C LEU A 233 -1.41 -16.14 -17.98
N TRP A 234 -0.60 -15.95 -16.95
CA TRP A 234 0.85 -16.08 -17.01
C TRP A 234 1.46 -16.25 -15.62
N THR A 235 2.67 -16.80 -15.56
CA THR A 235 3.49 -16.94 -14.35
C THR A 235 4.93 -16.52 -14.63
N PHE A 236 5.62 -16.01 -13.62
CA PHE A 236 7.05 -15.70 -13.65
C PHE A 236 7.67 -16.05 -12.30
N GLU A 237 8.33 -17.22 -12.22
CA GLU A 237 8.77 -17.82 -10.95
C GLU A 237 10.13 -17.31 -10.44
N LYS A 238 10.93 -16.60 -11.25
CA LYS A 238 12.30 -16.17 -10.89
C LYS A 238 12.36 -15.35 -9.59
N LEU A 239 11.34 -14.54 -9.34
CA LEU A 239 11.18 -13.79 -8.09
C LEU A 239 10.45 -14.59 -6.99
N GLY A 240 10.16 -15.87 -7.21
CA GLY A 240 9.57 -16.75 -6.20
C GLY A 240 10.54 -17.13 -5.09
N GLY A 241 10.02 -17.52 -3.95
CA GLY A 241 10.79 -18.00 -2.79
C GLY A 241 10.01 -17.85 -1.49
N ASN A 242 10.50 -18.46 -0.43
CA ASN A 242 9.83 -18.49 0.87
C ASN A 242 10.20 -17.32 1.80
N THR A 243 10.88 -16.29 1.26
CA THR A 243 11.38 -15.15 2.04
C THR A 243 10.72 -13.89 1.51
N ALA A 244 10.29 -13.02 2.40
CA ALA A 244 9.81 -11.63 2.25
C ALA A 244 9.45 -11.13 0.84
N ASN A 245 8.45 -11.73 0.22
CA ASN A 245 7.84 -11.22 -1.01
C ASN A 245 6.84 -10.11 -0.62
N VAL A 246 7.36 -8.99 -0.09
CA VAL A 246 6.54 -7.92 0.51
C VAL A 246 6.21 -6.81 -0.49
N PRO A 247 7.18 -6.31 -1.30
CA PRO A 247 6.91 -5.18 -2.18
C PRO A 247 5.78 -5.47 -3.16
N THR A 248 4.81 -4.58 -3.20
CA THR A 248 3.72 -4.65 -4.18
C THR A 248 4.26 -4.34 -5.57
N PRO A 249 3.94 -5.12 -6.60
CA PRO A 249 4.35 -4.86 -7.97
C PRO A 249 3.87 -3.49 -8.46
N ILE A 250 4.67 -2.84 -9.31
CA ILE A 250 4.31 -1.58 -9.97
C ILE A 250 3.90 -1.90 -11.40
N VAL A 251 2.69 -1.48 -11.78
CA VAL A 251 2.17 -1.62 -13.14
C VAL A 251 2.43 -0.33 -13.90
N MET A 252 3.11 -0.43 -15.05
CA MET A 252 3.54 0.69 -15.90
C MET A 252 3.11 0.42 -17.35
N GLY A 253 1.80 0.56 -17.61
CA GLY A 253 1.23 0.20 -18.91
C GLY A 253 1.33 -1.31 -19.16
N ASP A 254 2.13 -1.70 -20.16
CA ASP A 254 2.44 -3.08 -20.50
C ASP A 254 3.68 -3.65 -19.79
N HIS A 255 4.24 -2.91 -18.84
CA HIS A 255 5.37 -3.35 -18.04
C HIS A 255 4.98 -3.54 -16.57
N ILE A 256 5.65 -4.51 -15.92
CA ILE A 256 5.53 -4.76 -14.48
C ILE A 256 6.93 -4.78 -13.88
N PHE A 257 7.17 -3.87 -12.93
CA PHE A 257 8.36 -3.91 -12.09
C PHE A 257 8.03 -4.57 -10.77
N SER A 258 8.87 -5.49 -10.33
CA SER A 258 8.73 -6.14 -9.02
C SER A 258 10.09 -6.39 -8.41
N SER A 259 10.22 -6.14 -7.11
CA SER A 259 11.44 -6.35 -6.33
C SER A 259 11.18 -7.26 -5.15
N ILE A 260 12.24 -7.88 -4.66
CA ILE A 260 12.23 -8.72 -3.45
C ILE A 260 13.46 -8.37 -2.61
N GLY A 261 13.30 -8.44 -1.29
CA GLY A 261 14.37 -8.22 -0.34
C GLY A 261 15.38 -9.38 -0.23
N TYR A 262 16.27 -9.26 0.75
CA TYR A 262 17.30 -10.24 1.08
C TYR A 262 18.28 -10.54 -0.08
N GLY A 263 18.72 -9.50 -0.77
CA GLY A 263 19.69 -9.58 -1.85
C GLY A 263 19.16 -10.26 -3.12
N ARG A 264 17.84 -10.42 -3.28
CA ARG A 264 17.24 -11.11 -4.42
C ARG A 264 16.94 -10.22 -5.63
N GLY A 265 16.94 -8.90 -5.46
CA GLY A 265 16.83 -7.95 -6.57
C GLY A 265 15.44 -7.74 -7.14
N ALA A 266 15.39 -7.24 -8.37
CA ALA A 266 14.17 -6.88 -9.08
C ALA A 266 14.19 -7.33 -10.53
N SER A 267 13.01 -7.53 -11.12
CA SER A 267 12.83 -7.73 -12.56
C SER A 267 11.87 -6.69 -13.13
N LEU A 268 12.13 -6.26 -14.35
CA LEU A 268 11.16 -5.61 -15.21
C LEU A 268 10.66 -6.63 -16.22
N LEU A 269 9.34 -6.79 -16.26
CA LEU A 269 8.65 -7.65 -17.22
C LEU A 269 7.96 -6.80 -18.26
N HIS A 270 8.00 -7.22 -19.52
CA HIS A 270 7.17 -6.71 -20.61
C HIS A 270 6.11 -7.76 -20.97
N LEU A 271 4.87 -7.33 -20.99
CA LEU A 271 3.72 -8.15 -21.30
C LEU A 271 3.18 -7.78 -22.68
N THR A 272 2.91 -8.78 -23.51
CA THR A 272 2.32 -8.59 -24.83
C THR A 272 1.01 -9.38 -24.91
N ALA A 273 -0.04 -8.75 -25.38
CA ALA A 273 -1.35 -9.40 -25.55
C ALA A 273 -1.63 -9.63 -27.05
N GLU A 274 -1.77 -10.90 -27.43
CA GLU A 274 -2.10 -11.32 -28.79
C GLU A 274 -3.14 -12.44 -28.77
N ASN A 275 -4.16 -12.35 -29.60
CA ASN A 275 -5.22 -13.37 -29.73
C ASN A 275 -5.83 -13.80 -28.39
N GLY A 276 -6.04 -12.85 -27.47
CA GLY A 276 -6.61 -13.11 -26.14
C GLY A 276 -5.66 -13.77 -25.15
N ARG A 277 -4.37 -13.89 -25.47
CA ARG A 277 -3.33 -14.46 -24.62
C ARG A 277 -2.32 -13.38 -24.21
N ILE A 278 -1.80 -13.49 -23.00
CA ILE A 278 -0.70 -12.65 -22.53
C ILE A 278 0.57 -13.49 -22.51
N THR A 279 1.64 -12.96 -23.13
CA THR A 279 2.99 -13.48 -23.03
C THR A 279 3.85 -12.55 -22.19
N VAL A 280 4.80 -13.11 -21.44
CA VAL A 280 5.67 -12.36 -20.52
C VAL A 280 7.10 -12.57 -20.94
N ARG A 281 7.84 -11.46 -21.06
CA ARG A 281 9.28 -11.46 -21.32
C ARG A 281 9.99 -10.62 -20.26
N GLU A 282 11.03 -11.18 -19.64
CA GLU A 282 11.92 -10.38 -18.79
C GLU A 282 12.73 -9.40 -19.65
N VAL A 283 12.63 -8.11 -19.33
CA VAL A 283 13.42 -7.05 -19.96
C VAL A 283 14.81 -7.05 -19.36
N TYR A 284 14.87 -7.04 -18.02
CA TYR A 284 16.12 -7.19 -17.26
C TYR A 284 15.82 -7.77 -15.87
N TYR A 285 16.89 -8.28 -15.26
CA TYR A 285 16.99 -8.59 -13.84
C TYR A 285 18.14 -7.78 -13.24
N ALA A 286 17.89 -7.04 -12.16
CA ALA A 286 18.87 -6.21 -11.46
C ALA A 286 18.98 -6.64 -10.00
N ARG A 287 20.07 -7.35 -9.65
CA ARG A 287 20.27 -7.90 -8.31
C ARG A 287 20.39 -6.81 -7.23
N GLU A 288 20.90 -5.64 -7.61
CA GLU A 288 21.13 -4.52 -6.70
C GLU A 288 19.86 -3.72 -6.35
N LEU A 289 18.74 -3.93 -7.07
CA LEU A 289 17.46 -3.28 -6.82
C LEU A 289 16.61 -4.10 -5.83
N THR A 290 17.19 -4.41 -4.69
CA THR A 290 16.49 -5.10 -3.62
C THR A 290 15.56 -4.15 -2.88
N ASN A 291 14.44 -4.65 -2.36
CA ASN A 291 13.58 -3.92 -1.44
C ASN A 291 12.91 -4.91 -0.47
N LYS A 292 12.98 -4.64 0.84
CA LYS A 292 12.49 -5.57 1.86
C LYS A 292 10.99 -5.43 2.09
N HIS A 293 10.50 -4.24 2.46
CA HIS A 293 9.08 -4.04 2.77
C HIS A 293 8.53 -2.68 2.33
N GLY A 294 9.39 -1.71 2.06
CA GLY A 294 8.99 -0.31 1.88
C GLY A 294 8.35 0.01 0.53
N GLY A 295 8.43 -0.93 -0.41
CA GLY A 295 7.95 -0.70 -1.77
C GLY A 295 8.86 0.25 -2.56
N VAL A 296 8.48 0.43 -3.81
CA VAL A 296 9.17 1.28 -4.77
C VAL A 296 8.17 2.25 -5.38
N ILE A 297 8.58 3.47 -5.69
CA ILE A 297 7.77 4.49 -6.34
C ILE A 297 8.34 4.80 -7.71
N GLN A 298 7.49 4.85 -8.72
CA GLN A 298 7.86 5.37 -10.04
C GLN A 298 7.59 6.87 -10.10
N VAL A 299 8.59 7.65 -10.55
CA VAL A 299 8.44 9.07 -10.90
C VAL A 299 9.11 9.30 -12.24
N GLY A 300 8.29 9.54 -13.25
CA GLY A 300 8.77 9.66 -14.64
C GLY A 300 9.47 8.38 -15.12
N ASP A 301 10.67 8.53 -15.64
CA ASP A 301 11.50 7.42 -16.15
C ASP A 301 12.30 6.68 -15.06
N TYR A 302 12.13 7.02 -13.79
CA TYR A 302 12.92 6.49 -12.68
C TYR A 302 12.06 5.80 -11.63
N VAL A 303 12.65 4.80 -10.97
CA VAL A 303 12.12 4.19 -9.75
C VAL A 303 12.98 4.60 -8.57
N TYR A 304 12.31 4.86 -7.46
CA TYR A 304 12.91 5.21 -6.17
C TYR A 304 12.46 4.22 -5.12
N GLY A 305 13.38 3.68 -4.38
CA GLY A 305 13.14 2.72 -3.31
C GLY A 305 14.26 2.76 -2.30
N ASP A 306 14.20 1.83 -1.36
CA ASP A 306 15.21 1.62 -0.33
C ASP A 306 15.82 0.24 -0.48
N THR A 307 17.09 0.08 -0.09
CA THR A 307 17.79 -1.19 -0.16
C THR A 307 17.72 -1.94 1.16
N ASP A 308 16.98 -3.04 1.18
CA ASP A 308 16.88 -3.99 2.31
C ASP A 308 17.01 -3.33 3.70
N ASP A 309 17.87 -3.87 4.57
CA ASP A 309 18.08 -3.37 5.95
C ASP A 309 19.07 -2.20 6.04
N SER A 310 19.66 -1.77 4.93
CA SER A 310 20.70 -0.74 4.96
C SER A 310 20.15 0.69 5.09
N GLY A 311 18.87 0.90 4.79
CA GLY A 311 18.27 2.23 4.81
C GLY A 311 18.89 3.18 3.79
N ARG A 312 19.32 2.65 2.65
CA ARG A 312 19.97 3.41 1.58
C ARG A 312 19.03 3.56 0.39
N PRO A 313 18.31 4.68 0.28
CA PRO A 313 17.52 4.99 -0.90
C PRO A 313 18.35 4.94 -2.17
N TYR A 314 17.69 4.55 -3.26
CA TYR A 314 18.26 4.54 -4.59
C TYR A 314 17.34 5.20 -5.61
N CYS A 315 17.93 5.64 -6.71
CA CYS A 315 17.27 5.99 -7.96
C CYS A 315 17.81 5.06 -9.05
N ALA A 316 16.90 4.42 -9.78
CA ALA A 316 17.28 3.60 -10.94
C ALA A 316 16.40 3.95 -12.14
N GLU A 317 17.00 3.85 -13.34
CA GLU A 317 16.27 4.04 -14.58
C GLU A 317 15.31 2.85 -14.83
N VAL A 318 14.03 3.12 -15.07
CA VAL A 318 13.01 2.08 -15.25
C VAL A 318 13.36 1.14 -16.40
N LYS A 319 13.75 1.68 -17.56
CA LYS A 319 13.92 0.91 -18.80
C LYS A 319 15.11 -0.08 -18.76
N THR A 320 16.15 0.25 -18.03
CA THR A 320 17.41 -0.51 -18.03
C THR A 320 17.73 -1.18 -16.71
N GLY A 321 17.10 -0.75 -15.61
CA GLY A 321 17.44 -1.15 -14.25
C GLY A 321 18.76 -0.58 -13.76
N LYS A 322 19.39 0.33 -14.52
CA LYS A 322 20.65 0.96 -14.13
C LYS A 322 20.44 1.85 -12.91
N VAL A 323 21.19 1.58 -11.84
CA VAL A 323 21.24 2.46 -10.68
C VAL A 323 21.95 3.76 -11.09
N ILE A 324 21.23 4.88 -10.94
CA ILE A 324 21.74 6.22 -11.22
C ILE A 324 22.51 6.74 -10.02
N TRP A 325 21.93 6.57 -8.84
CA TRP A 325 22.58 6.84 -7.57
C TRP A 325 22.00 5.94 -6.47
N LYS A 326 22.79 5.74 -5.42
CA LYS A 326 22.43 5.12 -4.18
C LYS A 326 22.98 5.99 -3.05
N ARG A 327 22.15 6.26 -2.04
CA ARG A 327 22.59 7.05 -0.89
C ARG A 327 23.82 6.42 -0.23
N GLY A 328 24.83 7.22 0.04
CA GLY A 328 25.99 6.87 0.86
C GLY A 328 25.71 7.01 2.34
N ASP A 329 26.54 7.78 3.04
CA ASP A 329 26.41 8.04 4.47
C ASP A 329 25.64 9.36 4.76
N GLU A 330 25.28 10.10 3.72
CA GLU A 330 24.50 11.33 3.81
C GLU A 330 23.01 11.04 4.20
N GLY A 331 22.39 11.99 4.89
CA GLY A 331 20.99 11.92 5.34
C GLY A 331 20.84 11.28 6.71
N THR A 332 19.61 11.31 7.23
CA THR A 332 19.30 11.03 8.64
C THR A 332 18.69 9.67 8.91
N GLY A 333 18.10 9.03 7.89
CA GLY A 333 17.38 7.76 8.03
C GLY A 333 18.29 6.54 8.19
N GLY A 334 17.81 5.51 8.86
CA GLY A 334 18.51 4.24 9.06
C GLY A 334 17.58 3.05 9.19
N GLY A 335 18.06 1.87 8.75
CA GLY A 335 17.24 0.68 8.58
C GLY A 335 16.38 0.75 7.33
N SER A 336 15.61 -0.31 7.02
CA SER A 336 14.69 -0.30 5.87
C SER A 336 13.70 0.85 5.95
N ALA A 337 13.29 1.38 4.79
CA ALA A 337 12.34 2.48 4.73
C ALA A 337 11.14 2.15 3.84
N SER A 338 9.98 2.60 4.24
CA SER A 338 8.79 2.70 3.39
C SER A 338 8.71 4.06 2.71
N VAL A 339 8.09 4.12 1.52
CA VAL A 339 8.07 5.34 0.71
C VAL A 339 6.71 5.63 0.11
N THR A 340 6.35 6.92 0.13
CA THR A 340 5.16 7.49 -0.54
C THR A 340 5.58 8.75 -1.30
N PHE A 341 4.97 9.00 -2.45
CA PHE A 341 5.21 10.20 -3.25
C PHE A 341 4.01 11.14 -3.18
N ALA A 342 4.27 12.43 -2.95
CA ALA A 342 3.27 13.49 -3.03
C ALA A 342 3.92 14.82 -3.43
N ASP A 343 3.25 15.59 -4.27
CA ASP A 343 3.63 16.95 -4.69
C ASP A 343 5.15 17.15 -4.93
N ARG A 344 5.71 16.31 -5.79
CA ARG A 344 7.13 16.33 -6.18
C ARG A 344 8.12 16.01 -5.05
N ARG A 345 7.69 15.29 -4.01
CA ARG A 345 8.55 14.83 -2.90
C ARG A 345 8.32 13.37 -2.59
N LEU A 346 9.39 12.67 -2.20
CA LEU A 346 9.36 11.35 -1.63
C LEU A 346 9.37 11.48 -0.10
N TYR A 347 8.43 10.83 0.54
CA TYR A 347 8.30 10.74 2.00
C TYR A 347 8.80 9.37 2.42
N PHE A 348 10.03 9.28 2.92
CA PHE A 348 10.59 8.05 3.46
C PHE A 348 10.31 7.96 4.96
N HIS A 349 9.88 6.79 5.42
CA HIS A 349 9.74 6.47 6.83
C HIS A 349 10.63 5.27 7.14
N TYR A 350 11.71 5.51 7.87
CA TYR A 350 12.79 4.55 8.14
C TYR A 350 12.52 3.75 9.41
N ASP A 351 13.10 2.55 9.49
CA ASP A 351 12.98 1.64 10.64
C ASP A 351 13.42 2.29 11.96
N ASN A 352 14.39 3.18 11.92
CA ASN A 352 14.80 3.97 13.10
C ASN A 352 13.80 5.08 13.50
N GLY A 353 12.63 5.18 12.84
CA GLY A 353 11.57 6.15 13.09
C GLY A 353 11.77 7.50 12.41
N THR A 354 12.89 7.73 11.73
CA THR A 354 13.10 8.96 10.97
C THR A 354 12.12 9.04 9.80
N VAL A 355 11.48 10.19 9.66
CA VAL A 355 10.70 10.54 8.47
C VAL A 355 11.49 11.59 7.70
N ALA A 356 11.85 11.29 6.45
CA ALA A 356 12.65 12.17 5.60
C ALA A 356 11.89 12.57 4.34
N LEU A 357 11.99 13.85 3.98
CA LEU A 357 11.49 14.43 2.73
C LEU A 357 12.64 14.51 1.74
N VAL A 358 12.50 13.83 0.61
CA VAL A 358 13.58 13.68 -0.38
C VAL A 358 13.12 14.17 -1.74
N ASP A 359 14.02 14.86 -2.44
CA ASP A 359 13.80 15.30 -3.81
C ASP A 359 13.94 14.13 -4.79
N PRO A 360 12.92 13.82 -5.62
CA PRO A 360 13.00 12.74 -6.61
C PRO A 360 13.79 13.18 -7.84
N SER A 361 15.08 13.42 -7.66
CA SER A 361 15.98 13.88 -8.72
C SER A 361 16.93 12.75 -9.15
N PRO A 362 17.16 12.51 -10.45
CA PRO A 362 18.23 11.62 -10.91
C PRO A 362 19.63 12.22 -10.71
N GLY A 363 19.74 13.52 -10.37
CA GLY A 363 21.02 14.20 -10.16
C GLY A 363 21.75 13.84 -8.87
N GLY A 364 21.12 13.07 -7.97
CA GLY A 364 21.71 12.65 -6.70
C GLY A 364 20.70 12.66 -5.56
N TYR A 365 21.05 12.05 -4.43
CA TYR A 365 20.26 12.09 -3.21
C TYR A 365 20.26 13.48 -2.61
N ARG A 366 19.08 14.01 -2.30
CA ARG A 366 18.92 15.31 -1.64
C ARG A 366 17.76 15.26 -0.65
N GLU A 367 18.08 15.24 0.63
CA GLU A 367 17.14 15.39 1.73
C GLU A 367 16.84 16.88 1.93
N VAL A 368 15.55 17.24 1.98
CA VAL A 368 15.07 18.62 2.11
C VAL A 368 14.33 18.85 3.43
N GLY A 369 14.43 17.91 4.35
CA GLY A 369 13.90 17.98 5.70
C GLY A 369 13.74 16.58 6.28
N SER A 370 13.88 16.48 7.59
CA SER A 370 13.63 15.24 8.33
C SER A 370 13.22 15.52 9.77
N PHE A 371 12.55 14.55 10.36
CA PHE A 371 12.20 14.56 11.79
C PHE A 371 11.97 13.15 12.30
N THR A 372 11.89 13.00 13.62
CA THR A 372 11.48 11.75 14.25
C THR A 372 10.24 12.04 15.11
N PRO A 373 9.17 11.22 14.99
CA PRO A 373 8.01 11.33 15.87
C PRO A 373 8.40 11.28 17.36
N PRO A 374 7.64 11.95 18.26
CA PRO A 374 8.03 12.09 19.66
C PRO A 374 8.23 10.79 20.43
N ARG A 375 7.54 9.73 20.04
CA ARG A 375 7.66 8.39 20.63
C ARG A 375 7.61 7.32 19.55
N ARG A 376 8.37 6.26 19.77
CA ARG A 376 8.40 5.03 18.95
C ARG A 376 8.05 3.83 19.82
N ASN A 377 7.52 2.80 19.19
CA ASN A 377 7.26 1.52 19.82
C ASN A 377 7.64 0.37 18.87
N GLY A 378 8.91 0.01 18.85
CA GLY A 378 9.44 -1.01 17.97
C GLY A 378 9.93 -0.50 16.61
N SER A 379 9.86 -1.31 15.59
CA SER A 379 10.25 -1.00 14.20
C SER A 379 9.21 -0.13 13.51
N SER A 380 9.64 0.81 12.67
CA SER A 380 8.81 1.77 11.97
C SER A 380 8.61 1.35 10.51
N TRP A 381 7.77 0.33 10.29
CA TRP A 381 7.56 -0.27 8.95
C TRP A 381 6.25 0.14 8.28
N ALA A 382 5.39 0.89 8.97
CA ALA A 382 4.16 1.40 8.37
C ALA A 382 4.47 2.44 7.29
N HIS A 383 3.80 2.33 6.14
CA HIS A 383 3.96 3.32 5.08
C HIS A 383 3.39 4.68 5.51
N PRO A 384 4.09 5.79 5.26
CA PRO A 384 3.51 7.11 5.46
C PRO A 384 2.37 7.34 4.49
N VAL A 385 1.32 8.05 4.92
CA VAL A 385 0.18 8.40 4.09
C VAL A 385 0.06 9.90 3.98
N VAL A 386 0.00 10.42 2.76
CA VAL A 386 -0.20 11.85 2.48
C VAL A 386 -1.56 12.04 1.83
N CYS A 387 -2.47 12.68 2.54
CA CYS A 387 -3.87 12.79 2.17
C CYS A 387 -4.51 14.03 2.79
N ASP A 388 -5.11 14.91 1.95
CA ASP A 388 -5.79 16.14 2.34
C ASP A 388 -4.90 17.11 3.16
N GLY A 389 -3.69 17.33 2.66
CA GLY A 389 -2.72 18.20 3.29
C GLY A 389 -2.21 17.68 4.64
N ARG A 390 -2.41 16.40 4.94
CA ARG A 390 -1.97 15.73 6.17
C ARG A 390 -1.00 14.61 5.87
N LEU A 391 0.02 14.48 6.73
CA LEU A 391 0.93 13.35 6.75
C LEU A 391 0.59 12.50 7.98
N TYR A 392 0.21 11.26 7.74
CA TYR A 392 -0.05 10.27 8.78
C TYR A 392 1.15 9.34 8.91
N VAL A 393 1.69 9.25 10.13
CA VAL A 393 2.84 8.38 10.47
C VAL A 393 2.43 7.49 11.64
N ARG A 394 2.47 6.17 11.43
CA ARG A 394 2.13 5.20 12.47
C ARG A 394 3.39 4.61 13.10
N GLU A 395 3.42 4.61 14.44
CA GLU A 395 4.46 4.05 15.31
C GLU A 395 3.84 3.08 16.32
N GLY A 396 3.69 1.81 15.90
CA GLY A 396 3.09 0.77 16.73
C GLY A 396 1.66 1.14 17.19
N ASP A 397 1.49 1.42 18.49
CA ASP A 397 0.21 1.80 19.11
C ASP A 397 -0.21 3.26 18.87
N LEU A 398 0.64 4.06 18.23
CA LEU A 398 0.47 5.50 18.04
C LEU A 398 0.24 5.84 16.55
N LEU A 399 -0.58 6.87 16.30
CA LEU A 399 -0.71 7.51 14.99
C LEU A 399 -0.50 9.02 15.16
N TYR A 400 0.44 9.56 14.43
CA TYR A 400 0.72 10.98 14.34
C TYR A 400 0.13 11.56 13.06
N CYS A 401 -0.53 12.72 13.18
CA CYS A 401 -1.03 13.50 12.06
C CYS A 401 -0.33 14.85 12.04
N TYR A 402 0.38 15.12 10.95
CA TYR A 402 1.11 16.39 10.75
C TYR A 402 0.41 17.20 9.66
N ASP A 403 0.44 18.54 9.79
CA ASP A 403 0.00 19.46 8.75
C ASP A 403 1.15 19.71 7.78
N VAL A 404 1.00 19.26 6.53
CA VAL A 404 2.02 19.42 5.48
C VAL A 404 1.62 20.40 4.40
N ARG A 405 0.55 21.19 4.60
CA ARG A 405 0.11 22.21 3.66
C ARG A 405 1.12 23.35 3.63
N ALA A 406 1.49 23.80 2.41
CA ALA A 406 2.21 25.04 2.25
C ALA A 406 1.33 26.21 2.74
N LYS A 407 1.89 27.12 3.51
CA LYS A 407 1.20 28.37 3.85
C LYS A 407 1.04 29.18 2.55
N GLN A 408 -0.17 29.61 2.29
CA GLN A 408 -0.46 30.58 1.21
C GLN A 408 0.16 31.92 1.52
#